data_11b4a0517112307e5131e7ae4953bd5a
#
_entry.id   11b4a0517112307e5131e7ae4953bd5a
#
_cell.length_a   1.000
_cell.length_b   1.000
_cell.length_c   1.000
_cell.angle_alpha   90.00
_cell.angle_beta   90.00
_cell.angle_gamma   90.00
#
_symmetry.space_group_name_H-M   'P 1'
#
loop_
_entity.id
_entity.type
_entity.pdbx_description
1 polymer ?
#
loop_
_entity_poly.entity_id
_entity_poly.type
_entity_poly.pdbx_seq_one_letter_code
_entity_poly.pdbx_strand_id
1 'polypeptide(L)'
;MINDVVTSAVIIDPIRREEFSTYDGGGANINNNKIRSSSHNSLEDSMLSFTKSNKDEEFDHKKTYKELSNQKLNMRESGCLSLDLAYVGTGRLDGIWAYDVGLMDIAAGSLIAREGGALVSDFNGNPKFLEGNNVIASTPKIYKSILKSVKPYLEV
;
A
#
# COMPACT_ATOMS: atom_id res chain seq x y z
N MET A 1 2.10 18.86 -1.12
CA MET A 1 1.12 18.74 -2.21
C MET A 1 0.95 20.09 -2.91
N ILE A 2 0.73 20.09 -4.19
CA ILE A 2 0.45 21.28 -5.00
C ILE A 2 -0.83 20.99 -5.80
N ASN A 3 -1.87 21.84 -5.65
CA ASN A 3 -3.18 21.66 -6.29
C ASN A 3 -3.73 20.23 -6.11
N ASP A 4 -3.75 19.76 -4.86
CA ASP A 4 -4.21 18.42 -4.44
C ASP A 4 -3.44 17.23 -5.05
N VAL A 5 -2.32 17.47 -5.68
CA VAL A 5 -1.40 16.45 -6.19
C VAL A 5 -0.18 16.32 -5.27
N VAL A 6 0.17 15.11 -4.88
CA VAL A 6 1.40 14.83 -4.15
C VAL A 6 2.57 14.87 -5.13
N THR A 7 3.40 15.90 -5.05
CA THR A 7 4.51 16.14 -5.99
C THR A 7 5.87 15.69 -5.46
N SER A 8 6.00 15.59 -4.14
CA SER A 8 7.21 15.07 -3.47
C SER A 8 6.84 14.45 -2.13
N ALA A 9 7.63 13.48 -1.70
CA ALA A 9 7.42 12.78 -0.44
C ALA A 9 8.74 12.38 0.20
N VAL A 10 8.76 12.44 1.54
CA VAL A 10 9.82 11.90 2.38
C VAL A 10 9.19 11.17 3.56
N ILE A 11 9.69 9.97 3.85
CA ILE A 11 9.36 9.19 5.06
C ILE A 11 10.67 8.81 5.72
N ILE A 12 10.79 9.01 7.02
CA ILE A 12 12.00 8.71 7.79
C ILE A 12 11.66 7.68 8.86
N ASP A 13 12.41 6.58 8.89
CA ASP A 13 12.49 5.65 10.02
C ASP A 13 13.79 5.95 10.81
N PRO A 14 13.71 6.68 11.93
CA PRO A 14 14.90 7.08 12.67
C PRO A 14 15.59 5.89 13.36
N ILE A 15 14.84 4.83 13.66
CA ILE A 15 15.40 3.65 14.34
C ILE A 15 16.26 2.83 13.37
N ARG A 16 15.80 2.66 12.13
CA ARG A 16 16.55 1.97 11.08
C ARG A 16 17.51 2.89 10.33
N ARG A 17 17.43 4.21 10.57
CA ARG A 17 18.16 5.24 9.84
C ARG A 17 17.91 5.14 8.33
N GLU A 18 16.64 5.00 7.99
CA GLU A 18 16.18 4.90 6.61
C GLU A 18 15.38 6.14 6.24
N GLU A 19 15.77 6.79 5.15
CA GLU A 19 15.05 7.89 4.52
C GLU A 19 14.54 7.42 3.16
N PHE A 20 13.22 7.36 3.01
CA PHE A 20 12.55 7.11 1.73
C PHE A 20 12.19 8.44 1.12
N SER A 21 12.62 8.70 -0.10
CA SER A 21 12.38 9.98 -0.77
C SER A 21 12.03 9.81 -2.24
N THR A 22 11.19 10.70 -2.75
CA THR A 22 10.76 10.73 -4.15
C THR A 22 10.19 12.08 -4.55
N TYR A 23 10.10 12.29 -5.86
CA TYR A 23 9.27 13.29 -6.51
C TYR A 23 8.56 12.68 -7.72
N ASP A 24 7.46 13.28 -8.15
CA ASP A 24 6.62 12.78 -9.25
C ASP A 24 7.43 12.63 -10.54
N GLY A 25 7.48 11.43 -11.11
CA GLY A 25 8.30 11.06 -12.26
C GLY A 25 9.80 10.87 -11.98
N GLY A 26 10.25 10.96 -10.73
CA GLY A 26 11.68 10.89 -10.38
C GLY A 26 12.19 9.50 -10.01
N GLY A 27 11.27 8.55 -9.83
CA GLY A 27 11.56 7.28 -9.18
C GLY A 27 11.77 7.44 -7.68
N ALA A 28 11.74 6.35 -6.93
CA ALA A 28 11.88 6.36 -5.49
C ALA A 28 13.27 5.91 -5.03
N ASN A 29 13.68 6.40 -3.87
CA ASN A 29 14.99 6.11 -3.27
C ASN A 29 14.83 5.76 -1.78
N ILE A 30 15.79 4.95 -1.29
CA ILE A 30 16.09 4.77 0.14
C ILE A 30 17.54 5.16 0.36
N ASN A 31 17.80 6.12 1.27
CA ASN A 31 19.18 6.60 1.55
C ASN A 31 19.95 6.89 0.25
N ASN A 32 19.34 7.63 -0.69
CA ASN A 32 19.85 7.97 -2.02
C ASN A 32 20.07 6.79 -3.00
N ASN A 33 19.68 5.56 -2.63
CA ASN A 33 19.74 4.40 -3.52
C ASN A 33 18.37 4.15 -4.16
N LYS A 34 18.34 3.96 -5.49
CA LYS A 34 17.08 3.66 -6.20
C LYS A 34 16.45 2.36 -5.71
N ILE A 35 15.15 2.40 -5.53
CA ILE A 35 14.33 1.26 -5.11
C ILE A 35 13.35 0.84 -6.21
N ARG A 36 12.88 -0.41 -6.10
CA ARG A 36 11.83 -0.98 -6.94
C ARG A 36 10.93 -1.88 -6.12
N SER A 37 9.64 -1.88 -6.46
CA SER A 37 8.70 -2.88 -5.96
C SER A 37 9.13 -4.28 -6.35
N SER A 38 8.65 -5.28 -5.62
CA SER A 38 9.06 -6.67 -5.86
C SER A 38 8.61 -7.18 -7.25
N SER A 39 9.27 -8.22 -7.73
CA SER A 39 8.88 -8.93 -8.96
C SER A 39 7.97 -10.13 -8.68
N HIS A 40 7.50 -10.30 -7.45
CA HIS A 40 6.64 -11.41 -7.05
C HIS A 40 5.39 -11.47 -7.92
N ASN A 41 4.95 -12.67 -8.32
CA ASN A 41 3.96 -12.85 -9.37
C ASN A 41 2.77 -13.73 -8.98
N SER A 42 2.70 -14.16 -7.72
CA SER A 42 1.64 -14.97 -7.14
C SER A 42 1.24 -14.42 -5.78
N LEU A 43 -0.01 -14.66 -5.35
CA LEU A 43 -0.37 -14.42 -3.93
C LEU A 43 0.25 -15.47 -3.01
N GLU A 44 0.45 -16.70 -3.47
CA GLU A 44 1.15 -17.74 -2.70
C GLU A 44 2.56 -17.26 -2.37
N ASP A 45 2.94 -17.39 -1.10
CA ASP A 45 4.20 -16.95 -0.51
C ASP A 45 4.46 -15.43 -0.52
N SER A 46 3.51 -14.61 -0.99
CA SER A 46 3.65 -13.15 -0.90
C SER A 46 3.61 -12.67 0.55
N MET A 47 4.24 -11.52 0.81
CA MET A 47 4.19 -10.80 2.07
C MET A 47 3.29 -9.59 1.94
N LEU A 48 2.12 -9.63 2.57
CA LEU A 48 1.17 -8.51 2.58
C LEU A 48 1.11 -7.84 3.94
N SER A 49 0.87 -6.54 3.96
CA SER A 49 0.48 -5.78 5.15
C SER A 49 -0.99 -5.38 5.08
N PHE A 50 -1.59 -5.08 6.22
CA PHE A 50 -2.92 -4.51 6.29
C PHE A 50 -3.05 -3.58 7.49
N THR A 51 -4.00 -2.68 7.42
CA THR A 51 -4.38 -1.81 8.55
C THR A 51 -5.77 -2.19 9.00
N LYS A 52 -5.89 -2.51 10.28
CA LYS A 52 -7.15 -2.83 10.93
C LYS A 52 -7.90 -1.54 11.26
N SER A 53 -9.16 -1.45 10.90
CA SER A 53 -10.06 -0.40 11.34
C SER A 53 -10.96 -0.88 12.47
N ASN A 54 -11.42 0.05 13.30
CA ASN A 54 -12.47 -0.20 14.29
C ASN A 54 -13.88 0.03 13.73
N LYS A 55 -14.01 0.43 12.45
CA LYS A 55 -15.27 0.63 11.74
C LYS A 55 -15.62 -0.60 10.90
N ASP A 56 -16.07 -1.65 11.56
CA ASP A 56 -16.45 -2.92 10.92
C ASP A 56 -17.76 -2.83 10.09
N GLU A 57 -18.47 -1.69 10.13
CA GLU A 57 -19.79 -1.55 9.50
C GLU A 57 -19.71 -1.34 7.97
N GLU A 58 -18.62 -0.77 7.47
CA GLU A 58 -18.46 -0.42 6.05
C GLU A 58 -17.50 -1.35 5.29
N PHE A 59 -16.68 -2.11 6.01
CA PHE A 59 -15.73 -3.05 5.41
C PHE A 59 -15.45 -4.25 6.32
N ASP A 60 -15.70 -5.45 5.81
CA ASP A 60 -15.48 -6.69 6.56
C ASP A 60 -14.02 -7.15 6.54
N HIS A 61 -13.23 -6.57 7.43
CA HIS A 61 -11.83 -6.95 7.62
C HIS A 61 -11.63 -8.43 7.92
N LYS A 62 -12.53 -9.04 8.69
CA LYS A 62 -12.39 -10.44 9.12
C LYS A 62 -12.54 -11.39 7.94
N LYS A 63 -13.52 -11.13 7.07
CA LYS A 63 -13.71 -11.93 5.86
C LYS A 63 -12.57 -11.72 4.88
N THR A 64 -12.14 -10.48 4.65
CA THR A 64 -11.00 -10.18 3.78
C THR A 64 -9.73 -10.89 4.26
N TYR A 65 -9.43 -10.78 5.56
CA TYR A 65 -8.28 -11.47 6.17
C TYR A 65 -8.35 -12.98 5.99
N LYS A 66 -9.53 -13.59 6.28
CA LYS A 66 -9.75 -15.02 6.12
C LYS A 66 -9.59 -15.48 4.68
N GLU A 67 -10.13 -14.74 3.71
CA GLU A 67 -10.00 -15.07 2.29
C GLU A 67 -8.54 -15.04 1.84
N LEU A 68 -7.81 -13.97 2.16
CA LEU A 68 -6.41 -13.86 1.79
C LEU A 68 -5.54 -14.90 2.50
N SER A 69 -5.78 -15.19 3.79
CA SER A 69 -5.03 -16.22 4.53
C SER A 69 -5.19 -17.62 3.93
N ASN A 70 -6.32 -17.93 3.31
CA ASN A 70 -6.53 -19.20 2.62
C ASN A 70 -5.68 -19.36 1.35
N GLN A 71 -5.07 -18.29 0.85
CA GLN A 71 -4.23 -18.29 -0.36
C GLN A 71 -2.74 -18.52 -0.07
N LYS A 72 -2.41 -19.01 1.13
CA LYS A 72 -1.04 -19.37 1.54
C LYS A 72 -0.04 -18.22 1.44
N LEU A 73 -0.48 -17.02 1.76
CA LEU A 73 0.38 -15.83 1.82
C LEU A 73 0.75 -15.50 3.28
N ASN A 74 1.75 -14.67 3.46
CA ASN A 74 2.16 -14.15 4.76
C ASN A 74 1.55 -12.77 4.99
N MET A 75 1.05 -12.51 6.20
CA MET A 75 0.44 -11.23 6.55
C MET A 75 1.09 -10.64 7.80
N ARG A 76 1.16 -9.32 7.84
CA ARG A 76 1.58 -8.56 9.02
C ARG A 76 0.74 -7.31 9.20
N GLU A 77 0.73 -6.82 10.42
CA GLU A 77 0.18 -5.54 10.83
C GLU A 77 1.28 -4.78 11.55
N SER A 78 1.83 -3.73 10.93
CA SER A 78 2.95 -2.97 11.50
C SER A 78 2.48 -1.83 12.40
N GLY A 79 1.27 -1.34 12.18
CA GLY A 79 0.72 -0.15 12.81
C GLY A 79 1.23 1.18 12.23
N CYS A 80 2.00 1.15 11.13
CA CYS A 80 2.49 2.35 10.44
C CYS A 80 2.29 2.25 8.93
N LEU A 81 1.11 2.68 8.47
CA LEU A 81 0.70 2.56 7.08
C LEU A 81 1.65 3.27 6.11
N SER A 82 2.10 4.49 6.45
CA SER A 82 3.02 5.24 5.59
C SER A 82 4.32 4.48 5.33
N LEU A 83 4.86 3.82 6.36
CA LEU A 83 6.08 3.03 6.24
C LEU A 83 5.83 1.73 5.45
N ASP A 84 4.67 1.08 5.65
CA ASP A 84 4.31 -0.12 4.90
C ASP A 84 4.16 0.18 3.40
N LEU A 85 3.56 1.31 3.04
CA LEU A 85 3.50 1.77 1.65
C LEU A 85 4.91 1.99 1.06
N ALA A 86 5.82 2.61 1.82
CA ALA A 86 7.22 2.74 1.40
C ALA A 86 7.89 1.37 1.23
N TYR A 87 7.58 0.40 2.09
CA TYR A 87 8.08 -0.97 1.96
C TYR A 87 7.55 -1.71 0.72
N VAL A 88 6.33 -1.42 0.27
CA VAL A 88 5.86 -1.90 -1.03
C VAL A 88 6.72 -1.31 -2.16
N GLY A 89 7.05 -0.02 -2.09
CA GLY A 89 7.94 0.63 -3.06
C GLY A 89 9.37 0.07 -3.08
N THR A 90 9.84 -0.54 -1.97
CA THR A 90 11.16 -1.19 -1.88
C THR A 90 11.15 -2.68 -2.19
N GLY A 91 9.98 -3.30 -2.37
CA GLY A 91 9.84 -4.74 -2.51
C GLY A 91 10.04 -5.55 -1.23
N ARG A 92 10.04 -4.90 -0.05
CA ARG A 92 10.04 -5.58 1.26
C ARG A 92 8.66 -6.14 1.62
N LEU A 93 7.62 -5.52 1.08
CA LEU A 93 6.25 -6.02 1.04
C LEU A 93 5.83 -6.15 -0.42
N ASP A 94 5.04 -7.16 -0.71
CA ASP A 94 4.47 -7.37 -2.04
C ASP A 94 3.18 -6.59 -2.24
N GLY A 95 2.50 -6.26 -1.14
CA GLY A 95 1.30 -5.44 -1.18
C GLY A 95 0.77 -5.06 0.20
N ILE A 96 -0.25 -4.20 0.18
CA ILE A 96 -0.98 -3.73 1.35
C ILE A 96 -2.43 -3.42 0.96
N TRP A 97 -3.36 -3.61 1.90
CA TRP A 97 -4.69 -3.01 1.86
C TRP A 97 -4.98 -2.33 3.21
N ALA A 98 -5.63 -1.18 3.15
CA ALA A 98 -6.00 -0.42 4.34
C ALA A 98 -7.35 0.26 4.15
N TYR A 99 -8.17 0.21 5.19
CA TYR A 99 -9.48 0.85 5.28
C TYR A 99 -9.53 1.82 6.46
N ASP A 100 -10.41 2.84 6.38
CA ASP A 100 -10.56 3.90 7.38
C ASP A 100 -9.27 4.69 7.60
N VAL A 101 -8.65 5.09 6.48
CA VAL A 101 -7.38 5.81 6.46
C VAL A 101 -7.58 7.25 6.03
N GLY A 102 -6.79 8.14 6.62
CA GLY A 102 -6.77 9.55 6.26
C GLY A 102 -5.72 9.90 5.21
N LEU A 103 -5.87 11.08 4.59
CA LEU A 103 -4.92 11.60 3.61
C LEU A 103 -3.46 11.60 4.11
N MET A 104 -3.25 11.96 5.39
CA MET A 104 -1.92 12.05 5.97
C MET A 104 -1.23 10.69 6.11
N ASP A 105 -2.02 9.62 6.23
CA ASP A 105 -1.49 8.26 6.38
C ASP A 105 -0.99 7.69 5.05
N ILE A 106 -1.57 8.14 3.92
CA ILE A 106 -1.36 7.51 2.62
C ILE A 106 -0.61 8.40 1.62
N ALA A 107 -0.64 9.73 1.73
CA ALA A 107 -0.14 10.61 0.69
C ALA A 107 1.35 10.40 0.37
N ALA A 108 2.22 10.42 1.36
CA ALA A 108 3.66 10.27 1.15
C ALA A 108 4.02 8.85 0.70
N GLY A 109 3.51 7.84 1.42
CA GLY A 109 3.81 6.43 1.14
C GLY A 109 3.31 5.96 -0.22
N SER A 110 2.14 6.43 -0.66
CA SER A 110 1.60 6.07 -1.97
C SER A 110 2.40 6.64 -3.13
N LEU A 111 2.96 7.86 -3.01
CA LEU A 111 3.86 8.38 -4.03
C LEU A 111 5.15 7.56 -4.09
N ILE A 112 5.75 7.23 -2.94
CA ILE A 112 6.94 6.38 -2.88
C ILE A 112 6.67 5.01 -3.50
N ALA A 113 5.52 4.38 -3.17
CA ALA A 113 5.13 3.10 -3.75
C ALA A 113 5.00 3.17 -5.28
N ARG A 114 4.28 4.18 -5.80
CA ARG A 114 4.10 4.38 -7.25
C ARG A 114 5.42 4.61 -7.96
N GLU A 115 6.25 5.50 -7.46
CA GLU A 115 7.57 5.80 -8.03
C GLU A 115 8.55 4.62 -7.91
N GLY A 116 8.33 3.71 -6.95
CA GLY A 116 8.98 2.40 -6.86
C GLY A 116 8.44 1.38 -7.87
N GLY A 117 7.36 1.69 -8.60
CA GLY A 117 6.77 0.83 -9.63
C GLY A 117 5.59 -0.02 -9.15
N ALA A 118 5.04 0.25 -7.95
CA ALA A 118 3.82 -0.38 -7.49
C ALA A 118 2.58 0.25 -8.14
N LEU A 119 1.48 -0.51 -8.20
CA LEU A 119 0.15 0.02 -8.51
C LEU A 119 -0.54 0.43 -7.22
N VAL A 120 -1.20 1.59 -7.23
CA VAL A 120 -1.93 2.13 -6.09
C VAL A 120 -3.32 2.59 -6.54
N SER A 121 -4.34 2.21 -5.79
CA SER A 121 -5.74 2.61 -6.04
C SER A 121 -6.58 2.55 -4.75
N ASP A 122 -7.85 2.95 -4.86
CA ASP A 122 -8.87 2.56 -3.89
C ASP A 122 -9.31 1.09 -4.08
N PHE A 123 -10.24 0.61 -3.23
CA PHE A 123 -10.78 -0.76 -3.28
C PHE A 123 -11.65 -1.03 -4.52
N ASN A 124 -12.04 0.01 -5.26
CA ASN A 124 -12.72 -0.11 -6.55
C ASN A 124 -11.77 -0.11 -7.74
N GLY A 125 -10.48 0.15 -7.51
CA GLY A 125 -9.47 0.25 -8.56
C GLY A 125 -9.34 1.67 -9.14
N ASN A 126 -9.93 2.71 -8.50
CA ASN A 126 -9.81 4.08 -8.97
C ASN A 126 -8.48 4.72 -8.54
N PRO A 127 -7.87 5.54 -9.39
CA PRO A 127 -6.62 6.22 -9.07
C PRO A 127 -6.78 7.40 -8.08
N LYS A 128 -8.01 7.85 -7.82
CA LYS A 128 -8.32 8.98 -6.92
C LYS A 128 -8.47 8.55 -5.44
N PHE A 129 -7.68 7.59 -5.00
CA PHE A 129 -7.72 7.02 -3.65
C PHE A 129 -7.43 8.04 -2.54
N LEU A 130 -6.79 9.16 -2.84
CA LEU A 130 -6.52 10.24 -1.86
C LEU A 130 -7.79 10.98 -1.41
N GLU A 131 -8.86 10.92 -2.19
CA GLU A 131 -10.17 11.52 -1.87
C GLU A 131 -11.04 10.58 -1.03
N GLY A 132 -10.63 9.32 -0.89
CA GLY A 132 -11.36 8.27 -0.17
C GLY A 132 -10.77 7.94 1.21
N ASN A 133 -11.21 6.84 1.76
CA ASN A 133 -10.79 6.33 3.07
C ASN A 133 -10.14 4.93 2.99
N ASN A 134 -9.78 4.48 1.80
CA ASN A 134 -9.20 3.16 1.61
C ASN A 134 -8.14 3.15 0.50
N VAL A 135 -7.17 2.25 0.62
CA VAL A 135 -6.07 2.14 -0.32
C VAL A 135 -5.60 0.69 -0.48
N ILE A 136 -5.28 0.33 -1.71
CA ILE A 136 -4.49 -0.85 -2.06
C ILE A 136 -3.22 -0.37 -2.73
N ALA A 137 -2.08 -0.93 -2.33
CA ALA A 137 -0.84 -0.81 -3.07
C ALA A 137 -0.19 -2.18 -3.21
N SER A 138 0.33 -2.52 -4.38
CA SER A 138 1.06 -3.78 -4.56
C SER A 138 1.95 -3.79 -5.79
N THR A 139 2.88 -4.76 -5.83
CA THR A 139 3.57 -5.09 -7.06
C THR A 139 2.57 -5.41 -8.18
N PRO A 140 2.82 -4.99 -9.44
CA PRO A 140 1.82 -5.02 -10.50
C PRO A 140 1.20 -6.39 -10.78
N LYS A 141 1.99 -7.45 -10.63
CA LYS A 141 1.56 -8.81 -11.02
C LYS A 141 0.50 -9.41 -10.10
N ILE A 142 0.47 -9.03 -8.81
CA ILE A 142 -0.53 -9.55 -7.84
C ILE A 142 -1.65 -8.54 -7.55
N TYR A 143 -1.55 -7.32 -8.06
CA TYR A 143 -2.51 -6.24 -7.81
C TYR A 143 -3.97 -6.66 -8.07
N LYS A 144 -4.26 -7.24 -9.23
CA LYS A 144 -5.62 -7.67 -9.59
C LYS A 144 -6.15 -8.75 -8.66
N SER A 145 -5.27 -9.63 -8.17
CA SER A 145 -5.65 -10.69 -7.25
C SER A 145 -6.02 -10.12 -5.88
N ILE A 146 -5.24 -9.18 -5.35
CA ILE A 146 -5.57 -8.49 -4.10
C ILE A 146 -6.89 -7.73 -4.25
N LEU A 147 -7.04 -6.93 -5.32
CA LEU A 147 -8.25 -6.16 -5.57
C LEU A 147 -9.50 -7.06 -5.61
N LYS A 148 -9.40 -8.23 -6.26
CA LYS A 148 -10.49 -9.21 -6.33
C LYS A 148 -10.87 -9.76 -4.94
N SER A 149 -9.90 -9.95 -4.06
CA SER A 149 -10.14 -10.48 -2.70
C SER A 149 -10.64 -9.41 -1.72
N VAL A 150 -10.37 -8.13 -1.96
CA VAL A 150 -10.75 -7.02 -1.06
C VAL A 150 -12.10 -6.41 -1.45
N LYS A 151 -12.32 -6.15 -2.74
CA LYS A 151 -13.50 -5.45 -3.25
C LYS A 151 -14.87 -6.03 -2.82
N PRO A 152 -15.09 -7.36 -2.75
CA PRO A 152 -16.39 -7.94 -2.39
C PRO A 152 -16.84 -7.63 -0.96
N TYR A 153 -15.94 -7.18 -0.10
CA TYR A 153 -16.22 -6.92 1.31
C TYR A 153 -16.33 -5.44 1.64
N LEU A 154 -16.26 -4.57 0.62
CA LEU A 154 -16.62 -3.18 0.73
C LEU A 154 -18.15 -3.08 0.62
N GLU A 155 -18.82 -2.77 1.72
CA GLU A 155 -20.27 -2.51 1.68
C GLU A 155 -20.51 -1.15 1.02
N VAL A 156 -21.40 -1.14 0.01
CA VAL A 156 -21.79 0.03 -0.78
C VAL A 156 -23.01 0.71 -0.11
#